data_cc3d00c274c322eb61afe53d6b45bd2e
#
_entry.id   cc3d00c274c322eb61afe53d6b45bd2e
#
_cell.length_a   1.000
_cell.length_b   1.000
_cell.length_c   1.000
_cell.angle_alpha   90.00
_cell.angle_beta   90.00
_cell.angle_gamma   90.00
#
_symmetry.space_group_name_H-M   'P 1'
#
loop_
_entity.id
_entity.type
_entity.pdbx_description
1 polymer ?
#
loop_
_entity_poly.entity_id
_entity_poly.type
_entity_poly.pdbx_seq_one_letter_code
_entity_poly.pdbx_strand_id
1 'polypeptide(L)'
;DIRSDFERDYNRIIHSTGYRRLKHKTQVFFSPENDHICTRGEHVTHVESISYTIAKYLGLNTELTKAIATAHDLGHSPFGHQGERILSEISKRDINENFWHERNGIVRVDKLELLEDRFGNKRNLDLTYAVRDGIISHCGEIDENSLKPRTKFIDLKDYTKPNQFSPYTWEGCVVKISDKISYVCRDIEDGITLGILNDCTNELHNLLGIDSLKNINNTNVINGLIYDLCMNSSFDNGLCFSDKSLKLLNKL
;
A
#
# COMPACT_ATOMS: atom_id res chain seq x y z
N ASP A 1 -24.15 -0.87 -17.46
CA ASP A 1 -23.21 -1.89 -17.03
C ASP A 1 -23.74 -2.54 -15.77
N ILE A 2 -23.54 -3.84 -15.60
CA ILE A 2 -23.90 -4.55 -14.37
C ILE A 2 -22.87 -4.32 -13.25
N ARG A 3 -21.71 -3.80 -13.59
CA ARG A 3 -20.60 -3.48 -12.67
C ARG A 3 -20.63 -2.00 -12.31
N SER A 4 -20.26 -1.69 -11.07
CA SER A 4 -19.95 -0.33 -10.67
C SER A 4 -18.71 0.20 -11.40
N ASP A 5 -18.48 1.51 -11.34
CA ASP A 5 -17.26 2.11 -11.90
C ASP A 5 -16.00 1.57 -11.20
N PHE A 6 -16.06 1.31 -9.90
CA PHE A 6 -14.93 0.80 -9.13
C PHE A 6 -14.67 -0.69 -9.36
N GLU A 7 -15.71 -1.51 -9.54
CA GLU A 7 -15.54 -2.90 -9.99
C GLU A 7 -14.93 -2.98 -11.40
N ARG A 8 -15.31 -2.06 -12.28
CA ARG A 8 -14.70 -1.94 -13.60
C ARG A 8 -13.22 -1.60 -13.49
N ASP A 9 -12.86 -0.63 -12.64
CA ASP A 9 -11.48 -0.23 -12.40
C ASP A 9 -10.67 -1.40 -11.83
N TYR A 10 -11.17 -2.07 -10.80
CA TYR A 10 -10.55 -3.27 -10.24
C TYR A 10 -10.25 -4.33 -11.32
N ASN A 11 -11.25 -4.65 -12.16
CA ASN A 11 -11.06 -5.63 -13.23
C ASN A 11 -9.99 -5.20 -14.23
N ARG A 12 -9.93 -3.93 -14.60
CA ARG A 12 -8.89 -3.41 -15.50
C ARG A 12 -7.49 -3.52 -14.89
N ILE A 13 -7.37 -3.25 -13.59
CA ILE A 13 -6.11 -3.35 -12.86
C ILE A 13 -5.59 -4.79 -12.86
N ILE A 14 -6.39 -5.77 -12.45
CA ILE A 14 -5.96 -7.17 -12.35
C ILE A 14 -5.62 -7.80 -13.72
N HIS A 15 -6.18 -7.28 -14.82
CA HIS A 15 -5.87 -7.72 -16.17
C HIS A 15 -4.64 -7.00 -16.76
N SER A 16 -4.12 -5.95 -16.13
CA SER A 16 -2.94 -5.22 -16.60
C SER A 16 -1.66 -6.05 -16.51
N THR A 17 -0.69 -5.71 -17.35
CA THR A 17 0.64 -6.35 -17.30
C THR A 17 1.42 -5.91 -16.07
N GLY A 18 1.21 -4.68 -15.60
CA GLY A 18 1.78 -4.14 -14.37
C GLY A 18 1.42 -4.97 -13.16
N TYR A 19 0.14 -5.33 -13.00
CA TYR A 19 -0.31 -6.19 -11.90
C TYR A 19 0.35 -7.57 -11.95
N ARG A 20 0.41 -8.21 -13.14
CA ARG A 20 1.04 -9.52 -13.29
C ARG A 20 2.51 -9.55 -12.89
N ARG A 21 3.23 -8.42 -13.03
CA ARG A 21 4.65 -8.31 -12.65
C ARG A 21 4.87 -8.26 -11.15
N LEU A 22 3.87 -7.90 -10.35
CA LEU A 22 4.01 -7.81 -8.90
C LEU A 22 4.43 -9.13 -8.27
N LYS A 23 3.97 -10.27 -8.81
CA LYS A 23 4.34 -11.62 -8.34
C LYS A 23 5.84 -11.95 -8.47
N HIS A 24 6.59 -11.21 -9.30
CA HIS A 24 8.04 -11.41 -9.51
C HIS A 24 8.88 -10.25 -8.99
N LYS A 25 8.25 -9.28 -8.31
CA LYS A 25 8.97 -8.23 -7.61
C LYS A 25 9.12 -8.60 -6.14
N THR A 26 10.29 -8.36 -5.59
CA THR A 26 10.54 -8.50 -4.15
C THR A 26 9.80 -7.43 -3.37
N GLN A 27 9.35 -7.76 -2.17
CA GLN A 27 8.84 -6.76 -1.23
C GLN A 27 10.02 -6.03 -0.60
N VAL A 28 10.80 -6.67 0.24
CA VAL A 28 11.98 -6.10 0.90
C VAL A 28 13.25 -6.89 0.55
N PHE A 29 13.22 -8.21 0.69
CA PHE A 29 14.41 -9.05 0.55
C PHE A 29 14.60 -9.47 -0.90
N PHE A 30 15.81 -9.15 -1.43
CA PHE A 30 16.13 -9.35 -2.83
C PHE A 30 16.52 -10.80 -3.14
N SER A 31 15.91 -11.35 -4.21
CA SER A 31 16.24 -12.69 -4.76
C SER A 31 16.37 -13.79 -3.70
N PRO A 32 15.39 -13.97 -2.82
CA PRO A 32 15.47 -15.04 -1.83
C PRO A 32 15.39 -16.40 -2.54
N GLU A 33 16.19 -17.37 -2.07
CA GLU A 33 16.10 -18.78 -2.52
C GLU A 33 14.94 -19.54 -1.85
N ASN A 34 14.09 -18.84 -1.12
CA ASN A 34 12.99 -19.39 -0.34
C ASN A 34 11.64 -18.85 -0.85
N ASP A 35 10.79 -19.75 -1.35
CA ASP A 35 9.46 -19.43 -1.89
C ASP A 35 8.47 -18.93 -0.84
N HIS A 36 8.81 -18.99 0.45
CA HIS A 36 7.97 -18.46 1.54
C HIS A 36 8.20 -16.96 1.81
N ILE A 37 9.20 -16.34 1.19
CA ILE A 37 9.46 -14.91 1.34
C ILE A 37 8.47 -14.10 0.50
N CYS A 38 7.88 -13.08 1.12
CA CYS A 38 6.80 -12.29 0.56
C CYS A 38 7.20 -11.60 -0.74
N THR A 39 6.42 -11.84 -1.78
CA THR A 39 6.46 -11.07 -3.03
C THR A 39 5.58 -9.82 -2.92
N ARG A 40 5.82 -8.84 -3.79
CA ARG A 40 4.99 -7.64 -3.85
C ARG A 40 3.53 -7.95 -4.23
N GLY A 41 3.29 -9.01 -4.99
CA GLY A 41 1.94 -9.48 -5.31
C GLY A 41 1.19 -10.04 -4.10
N GLU A 42 1.89 -10.74 -3.21
CA GLU A 42 1.32 -11.22 -1.94
C GLU A 42 1.05 -10.06 -0.98
N HIS A 43 1.99 -9.11 -0.86
CA HIS A 43 1.79 -7.88 -0.09
C HIS A 43 0.51 -7.14 -0.53
N VAL A 44 0.33 -6.89 -1.83
CA VAL A 44 -0.88 -6.26 -2.37
C VAL A 44 -2.15 -7.03 -1.97
N THR A 45 -2.11 -8.36 -1.98
CA THR A 45 -3.24 -9.19 -1.55
C THR A 45 -3.52 -9.05 -0.05
N HIS A 46 -2.48 -8.93 0.78
CA HIS A 46 -2.63 -8.67 2.21
C HIS A 46 -3.24 -7.29 2.47
N VAL A 47 -2.73 -6.25 1.79
CA VAL A 47 -3.29 -4.89 1.89
C VAL A 47 -4.76 -4.87 1.46
N GLU A 48 -5.12 -5.56 0.37
CA GLU A 48 -6.52 -5.69 -0.06
C GLU A 48 -7.39 -6.33 1.01
N SER A 49 -6.94 -7.42 1.64
CA SER A 49 -7.69 -8.13 2.68
C SER A 49 -7.91 -7.28 3.94
N ILE A 50 -6.84 -6.61 4.41
CA ILE A 50 -6.87 -5.75 5.60
C ILE A 50 -7.78 -4.55 5.34
N SER A 51 -7.57 -3.84 4.24
CA SER A 51 -8.33 -2.64 3.89
C SER A 51 -9.81 -2.93 3.65
N TYR A 52 -10.14 -4.07 3.02
CA TYR A 52 -11.51 -4.53 2.86
C TYR A 52 -12.20 -4.73 4.21
N THR A 53 -11.52 -5.36 5.17
CA THR A 53 -12.07 -5.62 6.51
C THR A 53 -12.38 -4.31 7.24
N ILE A 54 -11.44 -3.37 7.22
CA ILE A 54 -11.60 -2.04 7.85
C ILE A 54 -12.72 -1.25 7.17
N ALA A 55 -12.70 -1.17 5.83
CA ALA A 55 -13.71 -0.44 5.07
C ALA A 55 -15.12 -0.99 5.31
N LYS A 56 -15.27 -2.32 5.34
CA LYS A 56 -16.54 -2.97 5.61
C LYS A 56 -17.05 -2.66 7.00
N TYR A 57 -16.19 -2.66 8.03
CA TYR A 57 -16.56 -2.32 9.40
C TYR A 57 -17.03 -0.87 9.51
N LEU A 58 -16.31 0.06 8.86
CA LEU A 58 -16.61 1.49 8.89
C LEU A 58 -17.76 1.90 7.94
N GLY A 59 -18.34 0.96 7.19
CA GLY A 59 -19.42 1.25 6.24
C GLY A 59 -19.01 2.02 5.00
N LEU A 60 -17.72 1.94 4.61
CA LEU A 60 -17.16 2.58 3.44
C LEU A 60 -17.37 1.76 2.16
N ASN A 61 -17.03 2.33 1.01
CA ASN A 61 -17.15 1.65 -0.28
C ASN A 61 -16.03 0.59 -0.44
N THR A 62 -16.39 -0.68 -0.25
CA THR A 62 -15.43 -1.78 -0.33
C THR A 62 -14.90 -2.03 -1.73
N GLU A 63 -15.64 -1.70 -2.80
CA GLU A 63 -15.20 -1.85 -4.18
C GLU A 63 -14.11 -0.82 -4.52
N LEU A 64 -14.31 0.44 -4.12
CA LEU A 64 -13.30 1.48 -4.24
C LEU A 64 -12.03 1.10 -3.45
N THR A 65 -12.21 0.65 -2.20
CA THR A 65 -11.10 0.21 -1.35
C THR A 65 -10.28 -0.89 -2.01
N LYS A 66 -10.94 -1.92 -2.57
CA LYS A 66 -10.28 -3.00 -3.31
C LYS A 66 -9.52 -2.50 -4.53
N ALA A 67 -10.13 -1.63 -5.32
CA ALA A 67 -9.49 -1.09 -6.52
C ALA A 67 -8.22 -0.29 -6.17
N ILE A 68 -8.28 0.56 -5.14
CA ILE A 68 -7.11 1.31 -4.67
C ILE A 68 -6.03 0.35 -4.15
N ALA A 69 -6.39 -0.57 -3.23
CA ALA A 69 -5.46 -1.52 -2.64
C ALA A 69 -4.74 -2.38 -3.68
N THR A 70 -5.46 -2.84 -4.71
CA THR A 70 -4.88 -3.66 -5.78
C THR A 70 -3.93 -2.88 -6.68
N ALA A 71 -4.12 -1.56 -6.78
CA ALA A 71 -3.36 -0.71 -7.70
C ALA A 71 -2.21 0.05 -7.04
N HIS A 72 -2.19 0.20 -5.71
CA HIS A 72 -1.29 1.12 -5.01
C HIS A 72 0.18 0.92 -5.39
N ASP A 73 0.61 -0.33 -5.53
CA ASP A 73 2.00 -0.73 -5.76
C ASP A 73 2.40 -0.94 -7.24
N LEU A 74 1.50 -0.65 -8.20
CA LEU A 74 1.78 -0.85 -9.63
C LEU A 74 3.03 -0.10 -10.12
N GLY A 75 3.33 1.02 -9.49
CA GLY A 75 4.43 1.89 -9.88
C GLY A 75 5.80 1.52 -9.34
N HIS A 76 5.89 0.57 -8.42
CA HIS A 76 7.16 0.20 -7.81
C HIS A 76 8.22 -0.23 -8.82
N SER A 77 9.45 0.23 -8.59
CA SER A 77 10.64 -0.13 -9.35
C SER A 77 11.05 -1.59 -9.09
N PRO A 78 11.82 -2.23 -9.98
CA PRO A 78 12.57 -3.43 -9.65
C PRO A 78 13.54 -3.14 -8.50
N PHE A 79 13.84 -4.14 -7.67
CA PHE A 79 14.81 -4.06 -6.57
C PHE A 79 14.42 -3.10 -5.43
N GLY A 80 13.10 -2.93 -5.20
CA GLY A 80 12.57 -2.18 -4.07
C GLY A 80 13.08 -0.73 -3.99
N HIS A 81 13.31 -0.23 -2.79
CA HIS A 81 13.77 1.14 -2.54
C HIS A 81 15.15 1.46 -3.11
N GLN A 82 16.05 0.46 -3.21
CA GLN A 82 17.36 0.68 -3.86
C GLN A 82 17.21 0.98 -5.36
N GLY A 83 16.35 0.22 -6.05
CA GLY A 83 16.04 0.49 -7.45
C GLY A 83 15.38 1.85 -7.64
N GLU A 84 14.50 2.23 -6.73
CA GLU A 84 13.84 3.55 -6.75
C GLU A 84 14.85 4.68 -6.59
N ARG A 85 15.79 4.57 -5.63
CA ARG A 85 16.85 5.55 -5.45
C ARG A 85 17.69 5.74 -6.71
N ILE A 86 18.15 4.63 -7.32
CA ILE A 86 18.93 4.67 -8.55
C ILE A 86 18.14 5.31 -9.70
N LEU A 87 16.87 4.94 -9.87
CA LEU A 87 16.01 5.55 -10.89
C LEU A 87 15.76 7.04 -10.63
N SER A 88 15.65 7.46 -9.38
CA SER A 88 15.53 8.87 -9.02
C SER A 88 16.78 9.66 -9.37
N GLU A 89 17.98 9.11 -9.10
CA GLU A 89 19.27 9.71 -9.49
C GLU A 89 19.39 9.86 -11.02
N ILE A 90 19.06 8.79 -11.77
CA ILE A 90 19.10 8.79 -13.23
C ILE A 90 18.09 9.79 -13.80
N SER A 91 16.85 9.75 -13.33
CA SER A 91 15.77 10.64 -13.78
C SER A 91 16.13 12.12 -13.53
N LYS A 92 16.68 12.40 -12.35
CA LYS A 92 17.13 13.75 -12.02
C LYS A 92 18.28 14.23 -12.92
N ARG A 93 19.25 13.34 -13.19
CA ARG A 93 20.41 13.65 -14.04
C ARG A 93 20.02 13.87 -15.51
N ASP A 94 19.19 12.98 -16.06
CA ASP A 94 19.00 12.87 -17.51
C ASP A 94 17.83 13.70 -18.01
N ILE A 95 16.76 13.85 -17.22
CA ILE A 95 15.54 14.56 -17.61
C ILE A 95 15.10 15.64 -16.60
N ASN A 96 15.89 15.86 -15.55
CA ASN A 96 15.60 16.81 -14.47
C ASN A 96 14.23 16.62 -13.78
N GLU A 97 13.74 15.37 -13.70
CA GLU A 97 12.54 15.00 -12.99
C GLU A 97 12.85 14.14 -11.77
N ASN A 98 12.02 14.23 -10.73
CA ASN A 98 12.09 13.31 -9.61
C ASN A 98 11.28 12.05 -9.92
N PHE A 99 11.88 10.90 -9.70
CA PHE A 99 11.20 9.61 -9.77
C PHE A 99 10.78 9.17 -8.36
N TRP A 100 9.53 8.77 -8.21
CA TRP A 100 9.02 8.02 -7.05
C TRP A 100 7.86 7.12 -7.49
N HIS A 101 7.67 6.00 -6.78
CA HIS A 101 6.83 4.91 -7.29
C HIS A 101 5.35 5.28 -7.39
N GLU A 102 4.79 6.12 -6.52
CA GLU A 102 3.38 6.49 -6.58
C GLU A 102 3.08 7.31 -7.85
N ARG A 103 3.95 8.27 -8.20
CA ARG A 103 3.83 9.01 -9.47
C ARG A 103 4.01 8.08 -10.66
N ASN A 104 4.96 7.15 -10.58
CA ASN A 104 5.14 6.15 -11.63
C ASN A 104 3.91 5.25 -11.76
N GLY A 105 3.19 4.98 -10.67
CA GLY A 105 1.88 4.31 -10.67
C GLY A 105 0.88 5.00 -11.56
N ILE A 106 0.76 6.33 -11.44
CA ILE A 106 -0.10 7.14 -12.30
C ILE A 106 0.36 7.11 -13.76
N VAL A 107 1.67 7.24 -14.01
CA VAL A 107 2.20 7.13 -15.38
C VAL A 107 1.88 5.78 -16.00
N ARG A 108 1.96 4.71 -15.22
CA ARG A 108 1.62 3.36 -15.69
C ARG A 108 0.15 3.26 -16.08
N VAL A 109 -0.76 3.58 -15.19
CA VAL A 109 -2.20 3.39 -15.43
C VAL A 109 -2.75 4.34 -16.51
N ASP A 110 -2.17 5.53 -16.65
CA ASP A 110 -2.62 6.55 -17.59
C ASP A 110 -1.96 6.45 -18.97
N LYS A 111 -0.75 5.87 -19.07
CA LYS A 111 0.03 5.96 -20.31
C LYS A 111 0.64 4.63 -20.78
N LEU A 112 1.09 3.77 -19.86
CA LEU A 112 1.90 2.59 -20.22
C LEU A 112 1.12 1.29 -20.25
N GLU A 113 0.14 1.12 -19.35
CA GLU A 113 -0.71 -0.07 -19.34
C GLU A 113 -1.85 0.11 -20.33
N LEU A 114 -1.88 -0.77 -21.35
CA LEU A 114 -2.86 -0.70 -22.41
C LEU A 114 -3.70 -1.98 -22.43
N LEU A 115 -5.01 -1.81 -22.40
CA LEU A 115 -5.99 -2.87 -22.60
C LEU A 115 -6.70 -2.67 -23.94
N GLU A 116 -7.10 -3.76 -24.55
CA GLU A 116 -7.93 -3.70 -25.77
C GLU A 116 -9.40 -3.44 -25.42
N ASP A 117 -10.00 -2.50 -26.13
CA ASP A 117 -11.45 -2.31 -26.10
C ASP A 117 -12.14 -3.35 -27.01
N ARG A 118 -13.47 -3.37 -27.00
CA ARG A 118 -14.27 -4.29 -27.82
C ARG A 118 -14.05 -4.17 -29.34
N PHE A 119 -13.35 -3.14 -29.77
CA PHE A 119 -13.04 -2.90 -31.19
C PHE A 119 -11.58 -3.20 -31.53
N GLY A 120 -10.79 -3.71 -30.56
CA GLY A 120 -9.38 -4.02 -30.74
C GLY A 120 -8.45 -2.79 -30.57
N ASN A 121 -8.97 -1.63 -30.18
CA ASN A 121 -8.13 -0.46 -29.94
C ASN A 121 -7.48 -0.55 -28.57
N LYS A 122 -6.19 -0.26 -28.52
CA LYS A 122 -5.46 -0.15 -27.24
C LYS A 122 -5.75 1.18 -26.57
N ARG A 123 -6.24 1.11 -25.33
CA ARG A 123 -6.54 2.27 -24.49
C ARG A 123 -5.89 2.07 -23.11
N ASN A 124 -5.55 3.19 -22.46
CA ASN A 124 -5.10 3.17 -21.08
C ASN A 124 -6.18 2.54 -20.15
N LEU A 125 -5.85 2.39 -18.88
CA LEU A 125 -6.79 1.75 -17.93
C LEU A 125 -8.04 2.60 -17.68
N ASP A 126 -8.03 3.89 -17.99
CA ASP A 126 -9.16 4.83 -17.83
C ASP A 126 -9.82 4.68 -16.45
N LEU A 127 -8.99 4.73 -15.41
CA LEU A 127 -9.42 4.59 -14.02
C LEU A 127 -10.08 5.87 -13.52
N THR A 128 -11.02 5.71 -12.59
CA THR A 128 -11.65 6.84 -11.91
C THR A 128 -10.63 7.68 -11.16
N TYR A 129 -10.98 8.95 -10.93
CA TYR A 129 -10.14 9.86 -10.16
C TYR A 129 -9.86 9.32 -8.75
N ALA A 130 -10.87 8.75 -8.08
CA ALA A 130 -10.75 8.24 -6.72
C ALA A 130 -9.68 7.12 -6.60
N VAL A 131 -9.64 6.20 -7.57
CA VAL A 131 -8.62 5.14 -7.60
C VAL A 131 -7.24 5.72 -7.90
N ARG A 132 -7.13 6.61 -8.88
CA ARG A 132 -5.86 7.27 -9.25
C ARG A 132 -5.31 8.13 -8.10
N ASP A 133 -6.18 8.83 -7.40
CA ASP A 133 -5.81 9.58 -6.21
C ASP A 133 -5.29 8.66 -5.10
N GLY A 134 -5.98 7.55 -4.86
CA GLY A 134 -5.51 6.53 -3.91
C GLY A 134 -4.13 6.00 -4.27
N ILE A 135 -3.83 5.78 -5.56
CA ILE A 135 -2.50 5.34 -6.02
C ILE A 135 -1.40 6.36 -5.68
N ILE A 136 -1.63 7.66 -5.91
CA ILE A 136 -0.57 8.67 -5.73
C ILE A 136 -0.40 9.11 -4.27
N SER A 137 -1.38 8.85 -3.41
CA SER A 137 -1.40 9.35 -2.02
C SER A 137 -1.27 8.26 -0.96
N HIS A 138 -1.03 6.98 -1.35
CA HIS A 138 -1.02 5.88 -0.39
C HIS A 138 0.22 5.89 0.52
N CYS A 139 1.36 6.32 0.04
CA CYS A 139 2.63 6.29 0.79
C CYS A 139 2.77 7.41 1.81
N GLY A 140 3.71 7.21 2.69
CA GLY A 140 4.20 8.16 3.67
C GLY A 140 3.81 7.85 5.11
N GLU A 141 4.60 8.37 6.04
CA GLU A 141 4.37 8.20 7.46
C GLU A 141 3.02 8.78 7.86
N ILE A 142 2.39 8.12 8.82
CA ILE A 142 1.22 8.65 9.52
C ILE A 142 1.74 9.42 10.71
N ASP A 143 2.24 10.63 10.46
CA ASP A 143 2.82 11.49 11.49
C ASP A 143 1.77 12.11 12.42
N GLU A 144 0.50 12.03 12.04
CA GLU A 144 -0.62 12.59 12.78
C GLU A 144 -1.34 11.51 13.59
N ASN A 145 -1.83 11.88 14.77
CA ASN A 145 -2.63 10.98 15.61
C ASN A 145 -3.94 10.54 14.95
N SER A 146 -4.29 11.13 13.80
CA SER A 146 -5.52 10.87 13.09
C SER A 146 -5.39 11.20 11.61
N LEU A 147 -5.78 10.28 10.75
CA LEU A 147 -5.77 10.46 9.29
C LEU A 147 -7.20 10.74 8.79
N LYS A 148 -7.35 11.87 8.06
CA LYS A 148 -8.61 12.26 7.41
C LYS A 148 -8.37 12.50 5.92
N PRO A 149 -9.41 12.27 5.09
CA PRO A 149 -9.32 12.68 3.70
C PRO A 149 -9.23 14.21 3.59
N ARG A 150 -8.49 14.68 2.58
CA ARG A 150 -8.49 16.11 2.26
C ARG A 150 -9.84 16.55 1.69
N THR A 151 -10.18 17.81 1.90
CA THR A 151 -11.45 18.40 1.45
C THR A 151 -11.37 18.99 0.05
N LYS A 152 -10.15 19.32 -0.42
CA LYS A 152 -9.95 19.98 -1.72
C LYS A 152 -9.63 18.97 -2.82
N PHE A 153 -10.31 19.13 -3.95
CA PHE A 153 -9.88 18.47 -5.19
C PHE A 153 -8.53 19.04 -5.64
N ILE A 154 -7.63 18.15 -6.10
CA ILE A 154 -6.27 18.50 -6.56
C ILE A 154 -6.04 17.81 -7.90
N ASP A 155 -5.50 18.50 -8.90
CA ASP A 155 -5.00 17.82 -10.10
C ASP A 155 -3.82 16.92 -9.67
N LEU A 156 -3.84 15.66 -10.08
CA LEU A 156 -2.76 14.72 -9.72
C LEU A 156 -1.40 15.12 -10.29
N LYS A 157 -1.36 16.05 -11.23
CA LYS A 157 -0.12 16.66 -11.74
C LYS A 157 0.54 17.61 -10.75
N ASP A 158 -0.22 18.11 -9.76
CA ASP A 158 0.27 19.05 -8.75
C ASP A 158 1.11 18.36 -7.66
N TYR A 159 1.14 17.02 -7.67
CA TYR A 159 2.04 16.27 -6.80
C TYR A 159 3.49 16.43 -7.28
N THR A 160 4.32 17.01 -6.46
CA THR A 160 5.76 17.23 -6.72
C THR A 160 6.68 16.36 -5.87
N LYS A 161 6.14 15.73 -4.82
CA LYS A 161 6.86 14.84 -3.90
C LYS A 161 5.92 13.82 -3.28
N PRO A 162 6.44 12.68 -2.79
CA PRO A 162 5.66 11.71 -2.01
C PRO A 162 5.00 12.36 -0.79
N ASN A 163 3.88 11.82 -0.33
CA ASN A 163 3.16 12.23 0.89
C ASN A 163 2.83 13.74 0.96
N GLN A 164 2.65 14.40 -0.19
CA GLN A 164 2.40 15.84 -0.22
C GLN A 164 0.98 16.19 0.25
N PHE A 165 0.01 15.35 -0.04
CA PHE A 165 -1.39 15.53 0.30
C PHE A 165 -1.99 14.24 0.84
N SER A 166 -2.88 14.36 1.83
CA SER A 166 -3.70 13.23 2.27
C SER A 166 -4.58 12.70 1.13
N PRO A 167 -4.97 11.41 1.13
CA PRO A 167 -5.94 10.87 0.18
C PRO A 167 -7.24 11.69 0.15
N TYR A 168 -7.92 11.70 -0.99
CA TYR A 168 -9.18 12.43 -1.17
C TYR A 168 -10.39 11.70 -0.59
N THR A 169 -10.30 10.38 -0.44
CA THR A 169 -11.37 9.53 0.04
C THR A 169 -11.00 8.82 1.34
N TRP A 170 -12.00 8.44 2.12
CA TRP A 170 -11.81 7.61 3.30
C TRP A 170 -11.20 6.26 2.95
N GLU A 171 -11.59 5.69 1.81
CA GLU A 171 -11.05 4.44 1.29
C GLU A 171 -9.55 4.54 0.99
N GLY A 172 -9.12 5.66 0.41
CA GLY A 172 -7.69 5.95 0.21
C GLY A 172 -6.93 6.05 1.54
N CYS A 173 -7.52 6.68 2.55
CA CYS A 173 -6.95 6.72 3.90
C CYS A 173 -6.86 5.33 4.53
N VAL A 174 -7.89 4.50 4.37
CA VAL A 174 -7.88 3.10 4.84
C VAL A 174 -6.77 2.31 4.17
N VAL A 175 -6.60 2.42 2.86
CA VAL A 175 -5.53 1.70 2.14
C VAL A 175 -4.15 2.15 2.62
N LYS A 176 -3.91 3.45 2.81
CA LYS A 176 -2.66 4.00 3.33
C LYS A 176 -2.27 3.40 4.70
N ILE A 177 -3.24 3.27 5.62
CA ILE A 177 -3.02 2.65 6.93
C ILE A 177 -2.82 1.13 6.80
N SER A 178 -3.61 0.48 5.93
CA SER A 178 -3.55 -0.97 5.72
C SER A 178 -2.22 -1.41 5.14
N ASP A 179 -1.63 -0.62 4.26
CA ASP A 179 -0.30 -0.81 3.73
C ASP A 179 0.73 -0.86 4.88
N LYS A 180 0.72 0.12 5.77
CA LYS A 180 1.60 0.14 6.95
C LYS A 180 1.40 -1.08 7.86
N ILE A 181 0.17 -1.46 8.19
CA ILE A 181 -0.12 -2.65 8.99
C ILE A 181 0.43 -3.92 8.33
N SER A 182 0.28 -4.02 7.01
CA SER A 182 0.65 -5.21 6.24
C SER A 182 2.17 -5.42 6.22
N TYR A 183 2.96 -4.38 5.91
CA TYR A 183 4.40 -4.57 5.76
C TYR A 183 5.12 -4.77 7.10
N VAL A 184 4.73 -4.05 8.16
CA VAL A 184 5.39 -4.13 9.47
C VAL A 184 5.46 -5.57 10.00
N CYS A 185 4.35 -6.29 9.96
CA CYS A 185 4.32 -7.66 10.49
C CYS A 185 5.01 -8.66 9.56
N ARG A 186 4.88 -8.48 8.25
CA ARG A 186 5.41 -9.43 7.28
C ARG A 186 6.93 -9.33 7.13
N ASP A 187 7.46 -8.13 7.14
CA ASP A 187 8.90 -7.90 7.03
C ASP A 187 9.66 -8.48 8.24
N ILE A 188 9.05 -8.45 9.42
CA ILE A 188 9.60 -9.12 10.62
C ILE A 188 9.65 -10.65 10.42
N GLU A 189 8.58 -11.26 9.94
CA GLU A 189 8.52 -12.71 9.68
C GLU A 189 9.54 -13.15 8.64
N ASP A 190 9.63 -12.41 7.54
CA ASP A 190 10.59 -12.68 6.48
C ASP A 190 12.03 -12.51 6.99
N GLY A 191 12.30 -11.45 7.78
CA GLY A 191 13.61 -11.23 8.42
C GLY A 191 14.04 -12.33 9.37
N ILE A 192 13.09 -12.90 10.13
CA ILE A 192 13.33 -14.07 10.99
C ILE A 192 13.59 -15.32 10.13
N THR A 193 12.78 -15.55 9.10
CA THR A 193 12.89 -16.72 8.21
C THR A 193 14.23 -16.73 7.48
N LEU A 194 14.76 -15.57 7.11
CA LEU A 194 16.08 -15.43 6.49
C LEU A 194 17.23 -15.41 7.48
N GLY A 195 16.97 -15.47 8.78
CA GLY A 195 18.00 -15.43 9.82
C GLY A 195 18.67 -14.05 10.00
N ILE A 196 18.09 -12.99 9.47
CA ILE A 196 18.61 -11.62 9.58
C ILE A 196 18.29 -11.00 10.94
N LEU A 197 17.12 -11.33 11.51
CA LEU A 197 16.63 -10.82 12.80
C LEU A 197 16.87 -11.78 13.97
N ASN A 198 18.04 -12.39 14.04
CA ASN A 198 18.33 -13.38 15.10
C ASN A 198 18.58 -12.77 16.49
N ASP A 199 19.09 -11.56 16.59
CA ASP A 199 19.59 -10.94 17.82
C ASP A 199 18.88 -9.63 18.26
N CYS A 200 17.98 -9.08 17.46
CA CYS A 200 17.17 -7.90 17.84
C CYS A 200 16.03 -8.23 18.83
N THR A 201 16.16 -9.31 19.54
CA THR A 201 15.06 -10.05 20.17
C THR A 201 14.49 -9.35 21.40
N ASN A 202 15.31 -8.76 22.26
CA ASN A 202 14.83 -8.23 23.54
C ASN A 202 13.97 -6.97 23.37
N GLU A 203 14.30 -6.14 22.41
CA GLU A 203 13.56 -4.90 22.14
C GLU A 203 12.21 -5.19 21.47
N LEU A 204 12.19 -6.07 20.49
CA LEU A 204 10.96 -6.59 19.83
C LEU A 204 10.08 -7.38 20.81
N HIS A 205 10.66 -8.21 21.67
CA HIS A 205 9.93 -8.94 22.72
C HIS A 205 9.17 -7.97 23.65
N ASN A 206 9.89 -6.96 24.16
CA ASN A 206 9.31 -5.95 25.03
C ASN A 206 8.22 -5.14 24.33
N LEU A 207 8.40 -4.88 23.03
CA LEU A 207 7.51 -4.09 22.21
C LEU A 207 6.21 -4.82 21.90
N LEU A 208 6.31 -6.09 21.54
CA LEU A 208 5.17 -6.94 21.18
C LEU A 208 4.55 -7.64 22.39
N GLY A 209 5.20 -7.59 23.58
CA GLY A 209 4.74 -8.26 24.78
C GLY A 209 4.81 -9.79 24.67
N ILE A 210 5.84 -10.32 23.99
CA ILE A 210 6.04 -11.75 23.76
C ILE A 210 7.38 -12.19 24.34
N ASP A 211 7.46 -13.44 24.82
CA ASP A 211 8.65 -13.99 25.47
C ASP A 211 9.67 -14.60 24.49
N SER A 212 9.31 -14.76 23.22
CA SER A 212 10.18 -15.34 22.18
C SER A 212 9.69 -14.97 20.78
N LEU A 213 10.62 -14.63 19.86
CA LEU A 213 10.33 -14.39 18.43
C LEU A 213 9.69 -15.61 17.75
N LYS A 214 10.00 -16.84 18.23
CA LYS A 214 9.35 -18.06 17.73
C LYS A 214 7.84 -18.08 18.00
N ASN A 215 7.36 -17.23 18.88
CA ASN A 215 5.95 -17.09 19.26
C ASN A 215 5.29 -15.85 18.66
N ILE A 216 5.97 -15.14 17.74
CA ILE A 216 5.30 -14.06 16.99
C ILE A 216 4.19 -14.69 16.17
N ASN A 217 2.98 -14.34 16.54
CA ASN A 217 1.80 -14.67 15.76
C ASN A 217 1.38 -13.39 15.00
N ASN A 218 1.89 -13.22 13.77
CA ASN A 218 1.55 -12.10 12.92
C ASN A 218 0.05 -11.91 12.76
N THR A 219 -0.71 -12.99 12.71
CA THR A 219 -2.17 -12.94 12.65
C THR A 219 -2.75 -12.22 13.86
N ASN A 220 -2.23 -12.46 15.05
CA ASN A 220 -2.71 -11.79 16.27
C ASN A 220 -2.31 -10.30 16.30
N VAL A 221 -1.12 -9.96 15.83
CA VAL A 221 -0.66 -8.57 15.75
C VAL A 221 -1.50 -7.79 14.74
N ILE A 222 -1.67 -8.32 13.53
CA ILE A 222 -2.48 -7.71 12.48
C ILE A 222 -3.94 -7.55 12.95
N ASN A 223 -4.55 -8.61 13.50
CA ASN A 223 -5.92 -8.54 14.00
C ASN A 223 -6.06 -7.54 15.15
N GLY A 224 -5.07 -7.46 16.04
CA GLY A 224 -5.04 -6.47 17.12
C GLY A 224 -5.02 -5.05 16.59
N LEU A 225 -4.19 -4.76 15.60
CA LEU A 225 -4.09 -3.44 14.96
C LEU A 225 -5.38 -3.07 14.18
N ILE A 226 -5.96 -4.02 13.44
CA ILE A 226 -7.24 -3.82 12.74
C ILE A 226 -8.35 -3.49 13.74
N TYR A 227 -8.46 -4.29 14.81
CA TYR A 227 -9.47 -4.08 15.84
C TYR A 227 -9.29 -2.73 16.54
N ASP A 228 -8.06 -2.40 16.94
CA ASP A 228 -7.74 -1.14 17.60
C ASP A 228 -8.08 0.06 16.72
N LEU A 229 -7.70 0.03 15.43
CA LEU A 229 -8.05 1.06 14.46
C LEU A 229 -9.56 1.22 14.32
N CYS A 230 -10.28 0.12 14.14
CA CYS A 230 -11.74 0.13 13.96
C CYS A 230 -12.46 0.70 15.18
N MET A 231 -12.01 0.37 16.38
CA MET A 231 -12.66 0.81 17.64
C MET A 231 -12.38 2.28 17.99
N ASN A 232 -11.24 2.83 17.55
CA ASN A 232 -10.84 4.21 17.86
C ASN A 232 -11.17 5.22 16.74
N SER A 233 -11.53 4.73 15.55
CA SER A 233 -11.81 5.58 14.38
C SER A 233 -13.27 6.04 14.33
N SER A 234 -13.46 7.27 13.86
CA SER A 234 -14.78 7.83 13.53
C SER A 234 -14.65 8.89 12.44
N PHE A 235 -15.76 9.22 11.77
CA PHE A 235 -15.75 10.29 10.76
C PHE A 235 -15.42 11.66 11.36
N ASP A 236 -15.75 11.89 12.63
CA ASP A 236 -15.44 13.14 13.32
C ASP A 236 -13.98 13.22 13.75
N ASN A 237 -13.41 12.12 14.24
CA ASN A 237 -12.04 12.09 14.76
C ASN A 237 -11.01 11.67 13.71
N GLY A 238 -11.41 10.98 12.65
CA GLY A 238 -10.51 10.41 11.64
C GLY A 238 -10.20 8.94 11.92
N LEU A 239 -9.35 8.36 11.09
CA LEU A 239 -8.77 7.04 11.32
C LEU A 239 -7.62 7.17 12.33
N CYS A 240 -7.75 6.56 13.49
CA CYS A 240 -6.78 6.67 14.57
C CYS A 240 -6.57 5.35 15.30
N PHE A 241 -5.36 5.17 15.77
CA PHE A 241 -4.99 4.11 16.71
C PHE A 241 -5.06 4.63 18.16
N SER A 242 -5.19 3.71 19.11
CA SER A 242 -4.87 4.03 20.50
C SER A 242 -3.39 4.41 20.66
N ASP A 243 -3.06 5.15 21.72
CA ASP A 243 -1.66 5.52 22.01
C ASP A 243 -0.74 4.31 22.09
N LYS A 244 -1.24 3.16 22.55
CA LYS A 244 -0.46 1.90 22.63
C LYS A 244 -0.09 1.39 21.24
N SER A 245 -1.07 1.28 20.34
CA SER A 245 -0.86 0.78 18.99
C SER A 245 -0.05 1.76 18.13
N LEU A 246 -0.26 3.07 18.31
CA LEU A 246 0.53 4.09 17.63
C LEU A 246 2.00 4.04 18.06
N LYS A 247 2.29 3.90 19.37
CA LYS A 247 3.66 3.72 19.87
C LYS A 247 4.31 2.44 19.33
N LEU A 248 3.54 1.36 19.17
CA LEU A 248 4.02 0.12 18.56
C LEU A 248 4.43 0.36 17.10
N LEU A 249 3.53 0.91 16.29
CA LEU A 249 3.77 1.18 14.86
C LEU A 249 4.91 2.16 14.58
N ASN A 250 5.16 3.12 15.47
CA ASN A 250 6.25 4.10 15.32
C ASN A 250 7.61 3.58 15.79
N LYS A 251 7.64 2.43 16.45
CA LYS A 251 8.86 1.79 16.91
C LYS A 251 9.29 0.60 16.03
N LEU A 252 8.34 0.02 15.30
CA LEU A 252 8.57 -1.03 14.28
C LEU A 252 8.93 -0.42 12.94
#